data_1f14218b105bf1cc90ee864654be8eb3
#
_entry.id   1f14218b105bf1cc90ee864654be8eb3
#
_cell.length_a   1.000
_cell.length_b   1.000
_cell.length_c   1.000
_cell.angle_alpha   90.00
_cell.angle_beta   90.00
_cell.angle_gamma   90.00
#
_symmetry.space_group_name_H-M   'P 1'
#
loop_
_entity.id
_entity.type
_entity.pdbx_description
1 polymer ?
#
loop_
_entity_poly.entity_id
_entity_poly.type
_entity_poly.pdbx_seq_one_letter_code
_entity_poly.pdbx_strand_id
1 'polypeptide(L)'
;MAKQINVALNDHFIDFVNDWESKFYFLVGGYGSSKSYHVGVKLISKLLAEKRKALVVREVFETIRESCFDLLWEIAENMGVDHLMSFTTSPMQVKFKNGSKIIFKGMDKPAKLKSLNGVSLVWIEECSEVKYEGFKEITGRLRHPTLSNHIILSTNPVSKANWCYKYFFEDKKEHFFYLSDKELYEKRIIRKGKIYYHHSTVDDNYFVPDDYIEQLDDLKSHDPDLYRIARKGLFGTNGKRVFPQFEVKTHKEVMELIQQIHDPMFKNGMDFGFVTSYNALLRLAID
;
A
#
# COMPACT_ATOMS: atom_id res chain seq x y z
N MET A 1 -37.20 -12.85 -0.53
CA MET A 1 -36.03 -13.74 -0.37
C MET A 1 -34.78 -12.94 -0.66
N ALA A 2 -33.79 -12.93 0.22
CA ALA A 2 -32.50 -12.30 -0.06
C ALA A 2 -31.84 -13.09 -1.21
N LYS A 3 -31.51 -12.39 -2.31
CA LYS A 3 -30.82 -13.00 -3.44
C LYS A 3 -29.38 -13.29 -3.01
N GLN A 4 -28.96 -14.54 -3.06
CA GLN A 4 -27.58 -14.91 -2.76
C GLN A 4 -26.67 -14.33 -3.84
N ILE A 5 -25.62 -13.63 -3.42
CA ILE A 5 -24.61 -13.07 -4.31
C ILE A 5 -23.41 -14.01 -4.23
N ASN A 6 -23.04 -14.60 -5.37
CA ASN A 6 -21.84 -15.42 -5.47
C ASN A 6 -20.70 -14.58 -6.04
N VAL A 7 -19.55 -14.62 -5.38
CA VAL A 7 -18.33 -13.92 -5.79
C VAL A 7 -17.17 -14.90 -5.79
N ALA A 8 -16.42 -14.91 -6.87
CA ALA A 8 -15.15 -15.63 -6.91
C ALA A 8 -14.09 -14.84 -6.15
N LEU A 9 -13.50 -15.45 -5.14
CA LEU A 9 -12.41 -14.89 -4.36
C LEU A 9 -11.21 -15.81 -4.41
N ASN A 10 -10.03 -15.26 -4.43
CA ASN A 10 -8.81 -16.02 -4.13
C ASN A 10 -8.79 -16.36 -2.65
N ASP A 11 -8.49 -17.59 -2.29
CA ASP A 11 -8.58 -18.10 -0.91
C ASP A 11 -7.82 -17.24 0.10
N HIS A 12 -6.66 -16.75 -0.31
CA HIS A 12 -5.80 -15.90 0.52
C HIS A 12 -6.48 -14.58 0.95
N PHE A 13 -7.52 -14.13 0.23
CA PHE A 13 -8.24 -12.88 0.53
C PHE A 13 -9.56 -13.07 1.26
N ILE A 14 -10.04 -14.30 1.48
CA ILE A 14 -11.35 -14.57 2.10
C ILE A 14 -11.44 -13.90 3.48
N ASP A 15 -10.42 -14.08 4.30
CA ASP A 15 -10.34 -13.47 5.62
C ASP A 15 -10.36 -11.93 5.55
N PHE A 16 -9.61 -11.35 4.62
CA PHE A 16 -9.58 -9.89 4.43
C PHE A 16 -10.95 -9.34 4.02
N VAL A 17 -11.62 -9.98 3.06
CA VAL A 17 -12.92 -9.51 2.56
C VAL A 17 -13.97 -9.51 3.69
N ASN A 18 -13.93 -10.48 4.58
CA ASN A 18 -14.91 -10.66 5.66
C ASN A 18 -14.55 -9.88 6.96
N ASP A 19 -13.29 -9.53 7.19
CA ASP A 19 -12.87 -8.80 8.39
C ASP A 19 -13.32 -7.33 8.33
N TRP A 20 -13.98 -6.86 9.41
CA TRP A 20 -14.39 -5.47 9.62
C TRP A 20 -14.07 -4.96 11.03
N GLU A 21 -13.17 -5.62 11.74
CA GLU A 21 -12.78 -5.27 13.10
C GLU A 21 -11.64 -4.24 13.14
N SER A 22 -10.78 -4.27 12.13
CA SER A 22 -9.61 -3.39 12.07
C SER A 22 -9.97 -1.99 11.59
N LYS A 23 -9.27 -0.98 12.10
CA LYS A 23 -9.39 0.40 11.61
C LYS A 23 -8.59 0.59 10.32
N PHE A 24 -7.40 0.02 10.26
CA PHE A 24 -6.51 0.08 9.10
C PHE A 24 -6.34 -1.31 8.50
N TYR A 25 -6.53 -1.39 7.20
CA TYR A 25 -6.20 -2.55 6.38
C TYR A 25 -5.06 -2.15 5.45
N PHE A 26 -3.88 -2.71 5.66
CA PHE A 26 -2.70 -2.39 4.85
C PHE A 26 -2.33 -3.59 3.99
N LEU A 27 -2.65 -3.50 2.70
CA LEU A 27 -2.40 -4.54 1.71
C LEU A 27 -1.16 -4.20 0.90
N VAL A 28 -0.15 -5.01 1.03
CA VAL A 28 1.10 -4.91 0.28
C VAL A 28 1.27 -6.16 -0.55
N GLY A 29 1.61 -6.02 -1.82
CA GLY A 29 1.81 -7.20 -2.64
C GLY A 29 2.40 -6.91 -4.00
N GLY A 30 2.92 -7.96 -4.63
CA GLY A 30 3.49 -7.89 -5.97
C GLY A 30 2.49 -7.55 -7.05
N TYR A 31 2.97 -7.45 -8.28
CA TYR A 31 2.14 -7.24 -9.45
C TYR A 31 1.24 -8.46 -9.68
N GLY A 32 0.04 -8.24 -10.20
CA GLY A 32 -0.91 -9.32 -10.49
C GLY A 32 -1.48 -10.04 -9.25
N SER A 33 -1.20 -9.59 -8.03
CA SER A 33 -1.65 -10.26 -6.79
C SER A 33 -3.12 -10.03 -6.42
N SER A 34 -3.93 -9.44 -7.28
CA SER A 34 -5.38 -9.19 -7.13
C SER A 34 -5.84 -8.33 -5.94
N LYS A 35 -4.93 -7.58 -5.31
CA LYS A 35 -5.24 -6.70 -4.15
C LYS A 35 -6.45 -5.79 -4.42
N SER A 36 -6.38 -4.98 -5.47
CA SER A 36 -7.37 -3.94 -5.79
C SER A 36 -8.73 -4.54 -6.10
N TYR A 37 -8.77 -5.72 -6.76
CA TYR A 37 -10.00 -6.47 -6.99
C TYR A 37 -10.69 -6.83 -5.67
N HIS A 38 -9.96 -7.43 -4.72
CA HIS A 38 -10.53 -7.85 -3.44
C HIS A 38 -10.91 -6.66 -2.53
N VAL A 39 -10.20 -5.53 -2.65
CA VAL A 39 -10.64 -4.28 -2.00
C VAL A 39 -11.97 -3.81 -2.59
N GLY A 40 -12.13 -3.87 -3.90
CA GLY A 40 -13.38 -3.53 -4.59
C GLY A 40 -14.54 -4.42 -4.13
N VAL A 41 -14.34 -5.74 -4.11
CA VAL A 41 -15.35 -6.70 -3.60
C VAL A 41 -15.73 -6.39 -2.16
N LYS A 42 -14.73 -6.18 -1.29
CA LYS A 42 -14.95 -5.82 0.13
C LYS A 42 -15.79 -4.56 0.27
N LEU A 43 -15.48 -3.50 -0.50
CA LEU A 43 -16.22 -2.24 -0.48
C LEU A 43 -17.65 -2.40 -0.96
N ILE A 44 -17.86 -3.02 -2.13
CA ILE A 44 -19.19 -3.22 -2.73
C ILE A 44 -20.06 -4.04 -1.78
N SER A 45 -19.55 -5.16 -1.26
CA SER A 45 -20.28 -6.01 -0.33
C SER A 45 -20.73 -5.25 0.92
N LYS A 46 -19.84 -4.44 1.51
CA LYS A 46 -20.16 -3.64 2.71
C LYS A 46 -21.20 -2.56 2.41
N LEU A 47 -21.08 -1.89 1.27
CA LEU A 47 -21.98 -0.81 0.86
C LEU A 47 -23.35 -1.33 0.45
N LEU A 48 -23.47 -2.55 -0.02
CA LEU A 48 -24.76 -3.22 -0.26
C LEU A 48 -25.44 -3.64 1.05
N ALA A 49 -24.65 -4.15 1.98
CA ALA A 49 -25.18 -4.65 3.27
C ALA A 49 -25.59 -3.53 4.24
N GLU A 50 -24.89 -2.40 4.21
CA GLU A 50 -25.09 -1.31 5.18
C GLU A 50 -24.96 0.05 4.48
N LYS A 51 -25.95 0.95 4.73
CA LYS A 51 -25.90 2.30 4.16
C LYS A 51 -24.71 3.08 4.69
N ARG A 52 -23.73 3.31 3.81
CA ARG A 52 -22.47 4.02 4.11
C ARG A 52 -22.03 4.93 2.97
N LYS A 53 -21.14 5.85 3.28
CA LYS A 53 -20.44 6.65 2.30
C LYS A 53 -18.97 6.30 2.31
N ALA A 54 -18.46 5.88 1.16
CA ALA A 54 -17.05 5.58 0.94
C ALA A 54 -16.36 6.67 0.14
N LEU A 55 -15.07 6.85 0.39
CA LEU A 55 -14.16 7.68 -0.38
C LEU A 55 -13.07 6.79 -0.97
N VAL A 56 -12.88 6.89 -2.29
CA VAL A 56 -11.76 6.26 -2.99
C VAL A 56 -10.81 7.37 -3.44
N VAL A 57 -9.54 7.23 -3.12
CA VAL A 57 -8.51 8.21 -3.47
C VAL A 57 -7.28 7.57 -4.09
N ARG A 58 -6.64 8.35 -4.96
CA ARG A 58 -5.30 8.14 -5.48
C ARG A 58 -4.57 9.48 -5.52
N GLU A 59 -3.25 9.49 -5.67
CA GLU A 59 -2.52 10.77 -5.75
C GLU A 59 -3.04 11.62 -6.91
N VAL A 60 -3.15 11.05 -8.12
CA VAL A 60 -3.61 11.74 -9.33
C VAL A 60 -5.05 11.35 -9.65
N PHE A 61 -5.93 12.36 -9.79
CA PHE A 61 -7.37 12.13 -10.02
C PHE A 61 -7.66 11.45 -11.35
N GLU A 62 -6.94 11.82 -12.40
CA GLU A 62 -7.14 11.32 -13.76
C GLU A 62 -6.96 9.79 -13.83
N THR A 63 -6.03 9.25 -13.05
CA THR A 63 -5.76 7.80 -13.03
C THR A 63 -6.80 6.99 -12.26
N ILE A 64 -7.66 7.62 -11.46
CA ILE A 64 -8.71 6.94 -10.69
C ILE A 64 -9.73 6.28 -11.58
N ARG A 65 -10.04 6.89 -12.74
CA ARG A 65 -11.05 6.38 -13.65
C ARG A 65 -10.70 4.96 -14.10
N GLU A 66 -9.54 4.80 -14.69
CA GLU A 66 -9.10 3.53 -15.27
C GLU A 66 -8.74 2.49 -14.19
N SER A 67 -8.25 2.92 -13.03
CA SER A 67 -7.76 2.01 -12.00
C SER A 67 -8.84 1.58 -11.01
N CYS A 68 -9.66 2.50 -10.50
CA CYS A 68 -10.61 2.20 -9.43
C CYS A 68 -12.06 2.21 -9.89
N PHE A 69 -12.45 3.19 -10.72
CA PHE A 69 -13.84 3.36 -11.11
C PHE A 69 -14.29 2.26 -12.08
N ASP A 70 -13.50 2.00 -13.12
CA ASP A 70 -13.80 0.96 -14.11
C ASP A 70 -13.69 -0.44 -13.47
N LEU A 71 -12.70 -0.65 -12.59
CA LEU A 71 -12.57 -1.90 -11.81
C LEU A 71 -13.81 -2.16 -10.93
N LEU A 72 -14.33 -1.13 -10.24
CA LEU A 72 -15.54 -1.30 -9.42
C LEU A 72 -16.77 -1.61 -10.27
N TRP A 73 -16.83 -1.09 -11.49
CA TRP A 73 -17.88 -1.45 -12.43
C TRP A 73 -17.79 -2.92 -12.83
N GLU A 74 -16.62 -3.36 -13.30
CA GLU A 74 -16.37 -4.76 -13.66
C GLU A 74 -16.71 -5.72 -12.51
N ILE A 75 -16.28 -5.39 -11.29
CA ILE A 75 -16.62 -6.18 -10.09
C ILE A 75 -18.13 -6.24 -9.88
N ALA A 76 -18.84 -5.12 -10.04
CA ALA A 76 -20.29 -5.09 -9.86
C ALA A 76 -21.03 -5.97 -10.88
N GLU A 77 -20.57 -5.98 -12.14
CA GLU A 77 -21.07 -6.87 -13.18
C GLU A 77 -20.79 -8.34 -12.85
N ASN A 78 -19.54 -8.67 -12.49
CA ASN A 78 -19.14 -10.03 -12.11
C ASN A 78 -19.91 -10.56 -10.90
N MET A 79 -20.26 -9.69 -9.95
CA MET A 79 -21.12 -10.02 -8.80
C MET A 79 -22.61 -10.08 -9.16
N GLY A 80 -23.02 -9.65 -10.37
CA GLY A 80 -24.42 -9.53 -10.79
C GLY A 80 -25.22 -8.50 -9.98
N VAL A 81 -24.56 -7.48 -9.44
CA VAL A 81 -25.17 -6.43 -8.59
C VAL A 81 -25.15 -5.04 -9.24
N ASP A 82 -24.65 -4.92 -10.44
CA ASP A 82 -24.63 -3.68 -11.24
C ASP A 82 -26.01 -3.00 -11.30
N HIS A 83 -27.07 -3.78 -11.43
CA HIS A 83 -28.46 -3.31 -11.41
C HIS A 83 -28.89 -2.64 -10.09
N LEU A 84 -28.11 -2.78 -9.00
CA LEU A 84 -28.31 -2.10 -7.71
C LEU A 84 -27.49 -0.82 -7.57
N MET A 85 -26.68 -0.51 -8.59
CA MET A 85 -25.72 0.58 -8.57
C MET A 85 -25.91 1.50 -9.77
N SER A 86 -25.51 2.76 -9.63
CA SER A 86 -25.50 3.75 -10.70
C SER A 86 -24.15 4.44 -10.73
N PHE A 87 -23.44 4.27 -11.83
CA PHE A 87 -22.13 4.83 -12.07
C PHE A 87 -22.26 6.13 -12.87
N THR A 88 -21.62 7.20 -12.39
CA THR A 88 -21.56 8.49 -13.10
C THR A 88 -20.13 9.00 -13.14
N THR A 89 -19.73 9.58 -14.27
CA THR A 89 -18.36 10.08 -14.49
C THR A 89 -18.22 11.57 -14.16
N SER A 90 -19.34 12.34 -14.19
CA SER A 90 -19.34 13.77 -13.89
C SER A 90 -20.58 14.16 -13.04
N PRO A 91 -20.41 14.35 -11.72
CA PRO A 91 -19.23 14.07 -10.92
C PRO A 91 -18.97 12.56 -10.85
N MET A 92 -17.68 12.15 -10.73
CA MET A 92 -17.32 10.74 -10.62
C MET A 92 -17.80 10.18 -9.27
N GLN A 93 -18.75 9.27 -9.32
CA GLN A 93 -19.36 8.66 -8.14
C GLN A 93 -20.14 7.39 -8.50
N VAL A 94 -20.33 6.55 -7.50
CA VAL A 94 -21.23 5.40 -7.57
C VAL A 94 -22.31 5.56 -6.51
N LYS A 95 -23.57 5.41 -6.89
CA LYS A 95 -24.73 5.43 -5.98
C LYS A 95 -25.36 4.07 -5.92
N PHE A 96 -25.74 3.63 -4.74
CA PHE A 96 -26.41 2.36 -4.49
C PHE A 96 -27.89 2.59 -4.20
N LYS A 97 -28.75 1.65 -4.56
CA LYS A 97 -30.21 1.74 -4.31
C LYS A 97 -30.55 1.86 -2.83
N ASN A 98 -29.72 1.32 -1.92
CA ASN A 98 -29.91 1.45 -0.47
C ASN A 98 -29.48 2.83 0.09
N GLY A 99 -29.04 3.75 -0.78
CA GLY A 99 -28.56 5.09 -0.43
C GLY A 99 -27.08 5.16 -0.03
N SER A 100 -26.33 4.07 -0.15
CA SER A 100 -24.86 4.10 -0.05
C SER A 100 -24.26 4.85 -1.23
N LYS A 101 -23.03 5.33 -1.08
CA LYS A 101 -22.35 6.10 -2.10
C LYS A 101 -20.84 5.93 -2.04
N ILE A 102 -20.20 5.83 -3.21
CA ILE A 102 -18.74 6.00 -3.37
C ILE A 102 -18.49 7.35 -4.04
N ILE A 103 -17.54 8.11 -3.50
CA ILE A 103 -17.03 9.35 -4.11
C ILE A 103 -15.54 9.19 -4.39
N PHE A 104 -15.05 9.81 -5.45
CA PHE A 104 -13.66 9.70 -5.90
C PHE A 104 -12.98 11.07 -5.80
N LYS A 105 -11.73 11.10 -5.31
CA LYS A 105 -10.95 12.34 -5.15
C LYS A 105 -9.46 12.07 -5.41
N GLY A 106 -8.79 12.99 -6.13
CA GLY A 106 -7.34 13.04 -6.16
C GLY A 106 -6.77 13.70 -4.91
N MET A 107 -5.56 13.29 -4.54
CA MET A 107 -4.82 13.80 -3.38
C MET A 107 -3.85 14.93 -3.75
N ASP A 108 -3.71 15.24 -5.04
CA ASP A 108 -2.91 16.35 -5.57
C ASP A 108 -3.18 17.69 -4.88
N LYS A 109 -4.42 17.89 -4.39
CA LYS A 109 -4.85 19.06 -3.65
C LYS A 109 -5.58 18.67 -2.36
N PRO A 110 -4.87 18.49 -1.23
CA PRO A 110 -5.48 18.08 0.06
C PRO A 110 -6.65 18.97 0.53
N ALA A 111 -6.67 20.23 0.10
CA ALA A 111 -7.78 21.16 0.38
C ALA A 111 -9.14 20.66 -0.13
N LYS A 112 -9.17 19.82 -1.17
CA LYS A 112 -10.40 19.19 -1.69
C LYS A 112 -11.03 18.18 -0.72
N LEU A 113 -10.27 17.73 0.29
CA LEU A 113 -10.72 16.79 1.32
C LEU A 113 -11.53 17.50 2.45
N LYS A 114 -11.58 18.82 2.48
CA LYS A 114 -12.28 19.57 3.54
C LYS A 114 -13.78 19.22 3.67
N SER A 115 -14.38 18.59 2.67
CA SER A 115 -15.81 18.23 2.63
C SER A 115 -16.09 16.72 2.77
N LEU A 116 -15.35 16.00 3.63
CA LEU A 116 -15.53 14.56 3.86
C LEU A 116 -16.66 14.22 4.87
N ASN A 117 -17.72 15.01 4.89
CA ASN A 117 -18.81 14.78 5.83
C ASN A 117 -19.54 13.44 5.57
N GLY A 118 -19.75 12.65 6.61
CA GLY A 118 -20.47 11.37 6.56
C GLY A 118 -19.70 10.21 5.91
N VAL A 119 -18.40 10.35 5.61
CA VAL A 119 -17.55 9.25 5.15
C VAL A 119 -17.19 8.37 6.33
N SER A 120 -17.33 7.05 6.17
CA SER A 120 -16.95 6.03 7.16
C SER A 120 -15.99 4.97 6.60
N LEU A 121 -15.86 4.89 5.29
CA LEU A 121 -14.94 3.98 4.60
C LEU A 121 -14.02 4.79 3.68
N VAL A 122 -12.73 4.48 3.69
CA VAL A 122 -11.76 5.08 2.75
C VAL A 122 -10.94 3.96 2.12
N TRP A 123 -10.74 4.06 0.82
CA TRP A 123 -9.75 3.28 0.10
C TRP A 123 -8.71 4.22 -0.51
N ILE A 124 -7.46 4.03 -0.13
CA ILE A 124 -6.29 4.74 -0.68
C ILE A 124 -5.55 3.75 -1.58
N GLU A 125 -5.78 3.87 -2.88
CA GLU A 125 -5.13 3.04 -3.88
C GLU A 125 -3.76 3.62 -4.23
N GLU A 126 -2.76 2.75 -4.39
CA GLU A 126 -1.35 3.09 -4.53
C GLU A 126 -0.90 4.09 -3.45
N CYS A 127 -1.17 3.72 -2.19
CA CYS A 127 -0.96 4.63 -1.06
C CYS A 127 0.49 5.11 -0.90
N SER A 128 1.45 4.41 -1.47
CA SER A 128 2.86 4.81 -1.50
C SER A 128 3.13 6.07 -2.33
N GLU A 129 2.29 6.36 -3.33
CA GLU A 129 2.36 7.56 -4.14
C GLU A 129 1.78 8.78 -3.42
N VAL A 130 0.80 8.56 -2.55
CA VAL A 130 0.13 9.62 -1.78
C VAL A 130 1.07 10.26 -0.77
N LYS A 131 1.07 11.57 -0.66
CA LYS A 131 1.87 12.29 0.35
C LYS A 131 1.35 12.02 1.76
N TYR A 132 2.26 11.92 2.72
CA TYR A 132 1.92 11.67 4.12
C TYR A 132 0.94 12.71 4.71
N GLU A 133 1.05 13.98 4.28
CA GLU A 133 0.13 15.05 4.65
C GLU A 133 -1.31 14.74 4.24
N GLY A 134 -1.51 14.17 3.06
CA GLY A 134 -2.82 13.72 2.59
C GLY A 134 -3.40 12.60 3.44
N PHE A 135 -2.59 11.63 3.81
CA PHE A 135 -2.99 10.56 4.72
C PHE A 135 -3.38 11.10 6.11
N LYS A 136 -2.62 12.06 6.66
CA LYS A 136 -2.97 12.73 7.93
C LYS A 136 -4.30 13.47 7.84
N GLU A 137 -4.56 14.17 6.73
CA GLU A 137 -5.84 14.85 6.51
C GLU A 137 -7.02 13.86 6.49
N ILE A 138 -6.89 12.73 5.81
CA ILE A 138 -7.92 11.68 5.79
C ILE A 138 -8.14 11.15 7.19
N THR A 139 -7.09 10.72 7.89
CA THR A 139 -7.21 10.10 9.21
C THR A 139 -7.79 11.04 10.26
N GLY A 140 -7.43 12.33 10.21
CA GLY A 140 -7.97 13.37 11.10
C GLY A 140 -9.44 13.71 10.85
N ARG A 141 -9.93 13.50 9.62
CA ARG A 141 -11.31 13.83 9.22
C ARG A 141 -12.25 12.66 9.23
N LEU A 142 -11.75 11.45 9.22
CA LEU A 142 -12.56 10.23 9.25
C LEU A 142 -13.14 10.00 10.66
N ARG A 143 -14.33 10.53 10.87
CA ARG A 143 -15.03 10.52 12.17
C ARG A 143 -16.55 10.43 11.97
N HIS A 144 -17.02 9.28 11.54
CA HIS A 144 -18.47 9.04 11.49
C HIS A 144 -19.00 8.84 12.92
N PRO A 145 -20.09 9.49 13.31
CA PRO A 145 -20.53 9.48 14.72
C PRO A 145 -21.09 8.14 15.21
N THR A 146 -21.66 7.34 14.31
CA THR A 146 -22.35 6.09 14.68
C THR A 146 -21.82 4.85 13.98
N LEU A 147 -21.13 4.99 12.84
CA LEU A 147 -20.57 3.86 12.10
C LEU A 147 -19.09 3.70 12.41
N SER A 148 -18.62 2.46 12.41
CA SER A 148 -17.19 2.17 12.44
C SER A 148 -16.46 2.81 11.26
N ASN A 149 -15.26 3.31 11.51
CA ASN A 149 -14.44 3.99 10.52
C ASN A 149 -13.30 3.08 10.10
N HIS A 150 -13.16 2.85 8.78
CA HIS A 150 -12.14 1.97 8.22
C HIS A 150 -11.37 2.65 7.10
N ILE A 151 -10.07 2.42 7.06
CA ILE A 151 -9.16 2.88 6.01
C ILE A 151 -8.46 1.65 5.42
N ILE A 152 -8.65 1.43 4.14
CA ILE A 152 -7.98 0.39 3.38
C ILE A 152 -6.89 1.07 2.55
N LEU A 153 -5.68 0.58 2.65
CA LEU A 153 -4.52 1.04 1.90
C LEU A 153 -4.01 -0.12 1.07
N SER A 154 -3.86 0.08 -0.22
CA SER A 154 -3.29 -0.89 -1.14
C SER A 154 -2.09 -0.28 -1.84
N THR A 155 -1.02 -1.06 -1.99
CA THR A 155 0.18 -0.63 -2.70
C THR A 155 1.04 -1.80 -3.14
N ASN A 156 1.80 -1.59 -4.18
CA ASN A 156 2.98 -2.41 -4.42
C ASN A 156 4.07 -2.01 -3.42
N PRO A 157 4.95 -2.95 -3.02
CA PRO A 157 6.01 -2.62 -2.07
C PRO A 157 6.99 -1.63 -2.70
N VAL A 158 7.31 -0.62 -1.92
CA VAL A 158 8.27 0.43 -2.30
C VAL A 158 9.46 0.43 -1.34
N SER A 159 10.31 1.46 -1.46
CA SER A 159 11.40 1.66 -0.51
C SER A 159 10.91 1.76 0.94
N LYS A 160 11.65 1.17 1.86
CA LYS A 160 11.43 1.33 3.31
C LYS A 160 11.54 2.79 3.80
N ALA A 161 12.13 3.68 2.99
CA ALA A 161 12.15 5.11 3.27
C ALA A 161 10.76 5.76 3.08
N ASN A 162 9.83 5.11 2.39
CA ASN A 162 8.48 5.63 2.18
C ASN A 162 7.71 5.71 3.50
N TRP A 163 6.86 6.74 3.61
CA TRP A 163 6.07 6.99 4.83
C TRP A 163 5.16 5.83 5.20
N CYS A 164 4.59 5.11 4.22
CA CYS A 164 3.67 4.01 4.52
C CYS A 164 4.40 2.85 5.22
N TYR A 165 5.66 2.53 4.82
CA TYR A 165 6.46 1.58 5.57
C TYR A 165 6.75 2.09 6.98
N LYS A 166 7.27 3.32 7.10
CA LYS A 166 7.61 3.90 8.40
C LYS A 166 6.44 3.97 9.35
N TYR A 167 5.28 4.40 8.87
CA TYR A 167 4.08 4.51 9.68
C TYR A 167 3.63 3.15 10.25
N PHE A 168 3.64 2.10 9.43
CA PHE A 168 3.14 0.79 9.87
C PHE A 168 4.19 -0.10 10.55
N PHE A 169 5.49 0.10 10.30
CA PHE A 169 6.54 -0.81 10.77
C PHE A 169 7.61 -0.17 11.65
N GLU A 170 7.80 1.15 11.60
CA GLU A 170 8.84 1.83 12.36
C GLU A 170 8.32 2.77 13.45
N ASP A 171 7.07 3.24 13.37
CA ASP A 171 6.53 4.17 14.36
C ASP A 171 6.35 3.48 15.72
N LYS A 172 7.17 3.91 16.69
CA LYS A 172 7.35 3.24 17.98
C LYS A 172 6.16 3.37 18.94
N LYS A 173 5.22 4.29 18.70
CA LYS A 173 4.24 4.64 19.72
C LYS A 173 2.98 3.78 19.72
N GLU A 174 2.49 3.33 18.58
CA GLU A 174 1.18 2.66 18.55
C GLU A 174 1.05 1.51 17.56
N HIS A 175 1.91 1.43 16.51
CA HIS A 175 1.55 0.67 15.34
C HIS A 175 2.41 -0.54 15.05
N PHE A 176 3.39 -0.79 15.57
CA PHE A 176 4.25 -1.66 15.64
C PHE A 176 4.33 -2.96 15.24
N PHE A 177 4.69 -3.23 14.12
CA PHE A 177 5.18 -4.52 13.72
C PHE A 177 6.71 -4.51 13.78
N TYR A 178 7.30 -4.61 14.95
CA TYR A 178 8.73 -4.93 15.08
C TYR A 178 8.97 -6.37 14.62
N LEU A 179 8.53 -6.68 13.42
CA LEU A 179 8.80 -7.95 12.79
C LEU A 179 9.94 -7.73 11.80
N SER A 180 10.84 -8.69 11.75
CA SER A 180 11.82 -8.76 10.68
C SER A 180 11.10 -8.94 9.33
N ASP A 181 11.73 -8.55 8.23
CA ASP A 181 11.18 -8.81 6.90
C ASP A 181 10.83 -10.28 6.73
N LYS A 182 11.66 -11.19 7.24
CA LYS A 182 11.41 -12.63 7.20
C LYS A 182 10.08 -12.99 7.86
N GLU A 183 9.82 -12.49 9.07
CA GLU A 183 8.55 -12.77 9.76
C GLU A 183 7.34 -12.18 9.04
N LEU A 184 7.45 -10.98 8.45
CA LEU A 184 6.39 -10.36 7.65
C LEU A 184 6.00 -11.25 6.47
N TYR A 185 6.98 -11.80 5.78
CA TYR A 185 6.76 -12.62 4.58
C TYR A 185 6.35 -14.05 4.89
N GLU A 186 6.76 -14.59 6.04
CA GLU A 186 6.33 -15.92 6.51
C GLU A 186 4.88 -15.89 7.03
N LYS A 187 4.52 -14.87 7.80
CA LYS A 187 3.17 -14.76 8.39
C LYS A 187 2.12 -14.29 7.40
N ARG A 188 2.49 -13.45 6.44
CA ARG A 188 1.68 -12.90 5.36
C ARG A 188 0.40 -12.16 5.79
N ILE A 189 -0.33 -12.64 6.79
CA ILE A 189 -1.49 -11.99 7.39
C ILE A 189 -1.21 -11.76 8.87
N ILE A 190 -1.27 -10.49 9.29
CA ILE A 190 -0.99 -10.12 10.68
C ILE A 190 -2.09 -9.17 11.17
N ARG A 191 -2.71 -9.54 12.29
CA ARG A 191 -3.63 -8.67 13.01
C ARG A 191 -2.98 -8.21 14.31
N LYS A 192 -2.87 -6.90 14.50
CA LYS A 192 -2.33 -6.34 15.74
C LYS A 192 -3.00 -5.01 16.07
N GLY A 193 -3.59 -4.92 17.24
CA GLY A 193 -4.35 -3.75 17.64
C GLY A 193 -5.47 -3.42 16.65
N LYS A 194 -5.39 -2.25 16.03
CA LYS A 194 -6.38 -1.78 15.04
C LYS A 194 -5.93 -1.97 13.60
N ILE A 195 -4.89 -2.77 13.36
CA ILE A 195 -4.32 -2.94 12.04
C ILE A 195 -4.41 -4.39 11.59
N TYR A 196 -4.81 -4.54 10.33
CA TYR A 196 -4.78 -5.75 9.54
C TYR A 196 -3.75 -5.56 8.43
N TYR A 197 -2.65 -6.28 8.48
CA TYR A 197 -1.65 -6.34 7.42
C TYR A 197 -1.88 -7.57 6.55
N HIS A 198 -1.78 -7.39 5.24
CA HIS A 198 -1.94 -8.46 4.27
C HIS A 198 -0.84 -8.37 3.20
N HIS A 199 -0.07 -9.42 3.07
CA HIS A 199 0.93 -9.58 2.03
C HIS A 199 0.44 -10.58 0.98
N SER A 200 0.55 -10.23 -0.30
CA SER A 200 0.15 -11.08 -1.41
C SER A 200 1.14 -11.07 -2.57
N THR A 201 1.14 -12.12 -3.35
CA THR A 201 1.95 -12.28 -4.56
C THR A 201 1.06 -12.75 -5.72
N VAL A 202 1.62 -12.82 -6.90
CA VAL A 202 0.92 -13.38 -8.06
C VAL A 202 0.48 -14.84 -7.83
N ASP A 203 1.19 -15.60 -7.02
CA ASP A 203 0.84 -17.00 -6.68
C ASP A 203 -0.48 -17.13 -5.92
N ASP A 204 -0.99 -16.04 -5.35
CA ASP A 204 -2.28 -16.00 -4.66
C ASP A 204 -3.44 -15.67 -5.60
N ASN A 205 -3.18 -15.49 -6.89
CA ASN A 205 -4.18 -15.11 -7.87
C ASN A 205 -4.39 -16.23 -8.89
N TYR A 206 -5.45 -17.00 -8.72
CA TYR A 206 -5.81 -18.11 -9.59
C TYR A 206 -6.26 -17.71 -11.01
N PHE A 207 -6.43 -16.42 -11.26
CA PHE A 207 -6.95 -15.91 -12.54
C PHE A 207 -5.85 -15.31 -13.42
N VAL A 208 -4.59 -15.37 -12.98
CA VAL A 208 -3.45 -14.88 -13.77
C VAL A 208 -2.98 -15.96 -14.72
N PRO A 209 -2.74 -15.64 -16.00
CA PRO A 209 -2.17 -16.59 -16.96
C PRO A 209 -0.73 -17.00 -16.58
N ASP A 210 -0.35 -18.23 -16.90
CA ASP A 210 0.99 -18.75 -16.60
C ASP A 210 2.12 -17.96 -17.26
N ASP A 211 1.91 -17.46 -18.48
CA ASP A 211 2.89 -16.65 -19.22
C ASP A 211 3.21 -15.33 -18.49
N TYR A 212 2.25 -14.76 -17.79
CA TYR A 212 2.50 -13.57 -16.96
C TYR A 212 3.38 -13.89 -15.74
N ILE A 213 3.18 -15.07 -15.14
CA ILE A 213 4.02 -15.54 -14.02
C ILE A 213 5.44 -15.76 -14.51
N GLU A 214 5.60 -16.40 -15.69
CA GLU A 214 6.91 -16.61 -16.33
C GLU A 214 7.63 -15.27 -16.58
N GLN A 215 6.94 -14.26 -17.11
CA GLN A 215 7.50 -12.91 -17.30
C GLN A 215 8.00 -12.29 -15.99
N LEU A 216 7.28 -12.48 -14.90
CA LEU A 216 7.74 -11.99 -13.60
C LEU A 216 8.93 -12.80 -13.07
N ASP A 217 9.00 -14.09 -13.35
CA ASP A 217 10.13 -14.94 -12.95
C ASP A 217 11.41 -14.62 -13.73
N ASP A 218 11.30 -14.23 -15.01
CA ASP A 218 12.42 -13.78 -15.85
C ASP A 218 13.12 -12.54 -15.29
N LEU A 219 12.40 -11.69 -14.57
CA LEU A 219 12.99 -10.52 -13.89
C LEU A 219 14.12 -10.91 -12.94
N LYS A 220 14.13 -12.15 -12.43
CA LYS A 220 15.18 -12.62 -11.51
C LYS A 220 16.58 -12.49 -12.10
N SER A 221 16.72 -12.70 -13.41
CA SER A 221 18.00 -12.61 -14.12
C SER A 221 18.31 -11.24 -14.68
N HIS A 222 17.28 -10.44 -15.03
CA HIS A 222 17.44 -9.17 -15.72
C HIS A 222 17.33 -7.96 -14.80
N ASP A 223 16.45 -7.99 -13.79
CA ASP A 223 16.26 -6.93 -12.79
C ASP A 223 15.88 -7.54 -11.43
N PRO A 224 16.87 -8.01 -10.65
CA PRO A 224 16.61 -8.63 -9.35
C PRO A 224 15.87 -7.72 -8.36
N ASP A 225 16.04 -6.42 -8.42
CA ASP A 225 15.35 -5.47 -7.55
C ASP A 225 13.86 -5.39 -7.92
N LEU A 226 13.55 -5.30 -9.21
CA LEU A 226 12.17 -5.35 -9.68
C LEU A 226 11.53 -6.72 -9.42
N TYR A 227 12.28 -7.83 -9.57
CA TYR A 227 11.81 -9.17 -9.20
C TYR A 227 11.36 -9.23 -7.76
N ARG A 228 12.15 -8.67 -6.83
CA ARG A 228 11.79 -8.63 -5.40
C ARG A 228 10.47 -7.89 -5.18
N ILE A 229 10.26 -6.79 -5.85
CA ILE A 229 9.06 -5.95 -5.72
C ILE A 229 7.87 -6.59 -6.44
N ALA A 230 8.01 -6.85 -7.73
CA ALA A 230 6.92 -7.27 -8.58
C ALA A 230 6.49 -8.73 -8.33
N ARG A 231 7.47 -9.64 -8.26
CA ARG A 231 7.20 -11.08 -8.14
C ARG A 231 6.99 -11.54 -6.69
N LYS A 232 7.81 -11.02 -5.77
CA LYS A 232 7.80 -11.46 -4.36
C LYS A 232 7.03 -10.53 -3.43
N GLY A 233 6.64 -9.36 -3.87
CA GLY A 233 5.95 -8.39 -3.02
C GLY A 233 6.78 -7.90 -1.85
N LEU A 234 8.12 -7.87 -1.99
CA LEU A 234 9.04 -7.50 -0.92
C LEU A 234 9.37 -6.01 -0.98
N PHE A 235 9.40 -5.34 0.16
CA PHE A 235 9.85 -3.94 0.21
C PHE A 235 11.27 -3.81 -0.33
N GLY A 236 11.46 -2.82 -1.21
CA GLY A 236 12.74 -2.51 -1.80
C GLY A 236 13.73 -1.95 -0.78
N THR A 237 15.00 -2.22 -0.99
CA THR A 237 16.07 -1.47 -0.36
C THR A 237 16.11 -0.06 -0.98
N ASN A 238 16.51 0.95 -0.20
CA ASN A 238 16.58 2.34 -0.63
C ASN A 238 17.37 2.47 -1.94
N GLY A 239 16.70 2.83 -3.03
CA GLY A 239 17.25 3.29 -4.31
C GLY A 239 18.43 2.49 -4.89
N LYS A 240 18.81 2.77 -6.12
CA LYS A 240 20.07 2.27 -6.68
C LYS A 240 21.20 2.71 -5.74
N ARG A 241 21.78 1.76 -5.00
CA ARG A 241 22.97 2.06 -4.20
C ARG A 241 24.08 2.49 -5.15
N VAL A 242 24.66 3.65 -4.89
CA VAL A 242 25.86 4.10 -5.63
C VAL A 242 26.99 3.06 -5.47
N PHE A 243 27.01 2.38 -4.30
CA PHE A 243 27.91 1.29 -3.99
C PHE A 243 27.08 0.03 -3.65
N PRO A 244 26.87 -0.89 -4.60
CA PRO A 244 26.06 -2.11 -4.36
C PRO A 244 26.68 -3.01 -3.29
N GLN A 245 28.01 -2.97 -3.10
CA GLN A 245 28.75 -3.74 -2.10
C GLN A 245 28.79 -3.07 -0.70
N PHE A 246 28.02 -1.96 -0.52
CA PHE A 246 28.01 -1.27 0.76
C PHE A 246 27.50 -2.17 1.89
N GLU A 247 28.30 -2.33 2.93
CA GLU A 247 27.94 -3.02 4.16
C GLU A 247 27.95 -2.06 5.34
N VAL A 248 26.97 -2.17 6.21
CA VAL A 248 26.95 -1.43 7.48
C VAL A 248 27.65 -2.24 8.53
N LYS A 249 28.73 -1.68 9.09
CA LYS A 249 29.53 -2.28 10.16
C LYS A 249 29.53 -1.39 11.40
N THR A 250 29.76 -1.98 12.55
CA THR A 250 29.94 -1.23 13.79
C THR A 250 31.23 -0.40 13.73
N HIS A 251 31.33 0.66 14.54
CA HIS A 251 32.54 1.48 14.62
C HIS A 251 33.78 0.63 14.92
N LYS A 252 33.66 -0.38 15.81
CA LYS A 252 34.74 -1.28 16.17
C LYS A 252 35.24 -2.09 14.96
N GLU A 253 34.32 -2.69 14.21
CA GLU A 253 34.64 -3.47 13.00
C GLU A 253 35.30 -2.60 11.92
N VAL A 254 34.82 -1.34 11.75
CA VAL A 254 35.44 -0.41 10.81
C VAL A 254 36.87 -0.06 11.24
N MET A 255 37.11 0.17 12.52
CA MET A 255 38.47 0.46 13.02
C MET A 255 39.41 -0.72 12.87
N GLU A 256 38.92 -1.95 13.08
CA GLU A 256 39.69 -3.18 12.85
C GLU A 256 40.07 -3.34 11.37
N LEU A 257 39.17 -3.01 10.45
CA LEU A 257 39.44 -3.02 9.00
C LEU A 257 40.49 -1.97 8.62
N ILE A 258 40.40 -0.76 9.17
CA ILE A 258 41.34 0.33 8.88
C ILE A 258 42.75 -0.05 9.35
N GLN A 259 42.89 -0.77 10.48
CA GLN A 259 44.20 -1.24 10.98
C GLN A 259 44.86 -2.28 10.09
N GLN A 260 44.10 -2.96 9.22
CA GLN A 260 44.60 -3.92 8.25
C GLN A 260 45.14 -3.28 6.96
N ILE A 261 44.78 -2.01 6.72
CA ILE A 261 45.26 -1.26 5.55
C ILE A 261 46.68 -0.76 5.82
N HIS A 262 47.59 -1.05 4.90
CA HIS A 262 48.96 -0.54 5.00
C HIS A 262 48.99 0.91 4.49
N ASP A 263 49.28 1.89 5.37
CA ASP A 263 49.34 3.32 5.08
C ASP A 263 48.02 3.92 4.55
N PRO A 264 46.92 3.87 5.34
CA PRO A 264 45.61 4.27 4.88
C PRO A 264 45.51 5.78 4.58
N MET A 265 45.08 6.11 3.37
CA MET A 265 44.77 7.51 3.00
C MET A 265 43.41 7.91 3.51
N PHE A 266 43.32 8.98 4.29
CA PHE A 266 42.06 9.53 4.77
C PHE A 266 41.57 10.68 3.90
N LYS A 267 40.32 10.62 3.45
CA LYS A 267 39.63 11.71 2.77
C LYS A 267 38.35 12.06 3.52
N ASN A 268 38.03 13.35 3.58
CA ASN A 268 36.80 13.84 4.18
C ASN A 268 35.96 14.52 3.10
N GLY A 269 34.68 14.25 3.12
CA GLY A 269 33.68 14.90 2.28
C GLY A 269 32.59 15.51 3.16
N MET A 270 32.09 16.67 2.78
CA MET A 270 30.97 17.30 3.44
C MET A 270 29.94 17.73 2.41
N ASP A 271 28.69 17.37 2.68
CA ASP A 271 27.53 17.81 1.91
C ASP A 271 26.65 18.71 2.80
N PHE A 272 26.31 19.88 2.27
CA PHE A 272 25.49 20.85 2.99
C PHE A 272 24.02 20.63 2.63
N GLY A 273 23.25 20.23 3.61
CA GLY A 273 21.81 20.14 3.45
C GLY A 273 21.16 21.52 3.25
N PHE A 274 20.15 21.60 2.39
CA PHE A 274 19.39 22.81 2.16
C PHE A 274 18.06 22.75 2.94
N VAL A 275 17.65 23.81 3.54
CA VAL A 275 16.44 24.12 4.35
C VAL A 275 15.70 22.94 5.01
N THR A 276 15.58 21.77 4.38
CA THR A 276 14.86 20.57 4.86
C THR A 276 15.70 19.30 4.88
N SER A 277 17.00 19.36 4.53
CA SER A 277 17.90 18.21 4.54
C SER A 277 19.02 18.37 5.57
N TYR A 278 19.56 17.24 6.06
CA TYR A 278 20.65 17.23 7.03
C TYR A 278 21.99 17.44 6.35
N ASN A 279 22.94 18.10 7.05
CA ASN A 279 24.34 18.10 6.63
C ASN A 279 24.90 16.68 6.78
N ALA A 280 25.68 16.24 5.83
CA ALA A 280 26.39 14.96 5.90
C ALA A 280 27.91 15.21 5.95
N LEU A 281 28.59 14.61 6.92
CA LEU A 281 30.04 14.57 7.01
C LEU A 281 30.50 13.13 6.85
N LEU A 282 31.32 12.86 5.87
CA LEU A 282 31.86 11.54 5.58
C LEU A 282 33.37 11.56 5.70
N ARG A 283 33.93 10.54 6.37
CA ARG A 283 35.37 10.26 6.39
C ARG A 283 35.63 8.90 5.77
N LEU A 284 36.51 8.87 4.81
CA LEU A 284 36.90 7.65 4.08
C LEU A 284 38.34 7.29 4.43
N ALA A 285 38.59 6.01 4.68
CA ALA A 285 39.91 5.43 4.64
C ALA A 285 40.02 4.62 3.34
N ILE A 286 41.07 4.83 2.59
CA ILE A 286 41.31 4.21 1.29
C ILE A 286 42.62 3.46 1.36
N ASP A 287 42.64 2.23 0.82
CA ASP A 287 43.81 1.41 0.61
C ASP A 287 44.61 1.88 -0.60
#